data_2b35e726894e205a699f7f3f770e1328
#
_entry.id   2b35e726894e205a699f7f3f770e1328
#
_cell.length_a   1.000
_cell.length_b   1.000
_cell.length_c   1.000
_cell.angle_alpha   90.00
_cell.angle_beta   90.00
_cell.angle_gamma   90.00
#
_symmetry.space_group_name_H-M   'P 1'
#
loop_
_entity.id
_entity.type
_entity.pdbx_description
1 polymer ?
#
loop_
_entity_poly.entity_id
_entity_poly.type
_entity_poly.pdbx_seq_one_letter_code
_entity_poly.pdbx_strand_id
1 'polypeptide(L)' 'METVNLSIQGMHCGGCAAKVSTALKSVPGTNVEEVTVGSARVSFDPQKTSTAGLISAVNKVGFKATAA' A
#
# COMPACT_ATOMS: atom_id res chain seq x y z
N MET A 1 10.33 9.51 -8.42
CA MET A 1 9.46 8.60 -7.67
C MET A 1 8.87 7.56 -8.61
N GLU A 2 8.72 6.36 -8.14
CA GLU A 2 8.14 5.29 -8.93
C GLU A 2 6.73 5.01 -8.45
N THR A 3 5.87 4.63 -9.38
CA THR A 3 4.48 4.29 -9.07
C THR A 3 4.31 2.78 -9.16
N VAL A 4 3.64 2.21 -8.17
CA VAL A 4 3.36 0.78 -8.14
C VAL A 4 1.89 0.55 -7.83
N ASN A 5 1.31 -0.46 -8.47
CA ASN A 5 -0.03 -0.92 -8.15
C ASN A 5 0.10 -2.17 -7.28
N LEU A 6 -0.63 -2.17 -6.17
CA LEU A 6 -0.66 -3.30 -5.25
C LEU A 6 -2.00 -3.99 -5.34
N SER A 7 -1.98 -5.30 -5.42
CA SER A 7 -3.18 -6.11 -5.32
C SER A 7 -3.29 -6.57 -3.86
N ILE A 8 -4.40 -6.27 -3.23
CA ILE A 8 -4.58 -6.49 -1.79
C ILE A 8 -5.75 -7.43 -1.57
N GLN A 9 -5.47 -8.52 -0.88
CA GLN A 9 -6.49 -9.52 -0.54
C GLN A 9 -6.96 -9.30 0.90
N GLY A 10 -8.22 -9.61 1.14
CA GLY A 10 -8.81 -9.47 2.47
C GLY A 10 -9.53 -8.16 2.70
N MET A 11 -9.54 -7.26 1.73
CA MET A 11 -10.29 -6.01 1.83
C MET A 11 -11.75 -6.25 1.46
N HIS A 12 -12.66 -5.86 2.35
CA HIS A 12 -14.08 -6.07 2.14
C HIS A 12 -14.92 -4.80 2.24
N CYS A 13 -14.33 -3.69 2.68
CA CYS A 13 -15.09 -2.45 2.89
C CYS A 13 -14.17 -1.24 2.89
N GLY A 14 -14.78 -0.05 2.89
CA GLY A 14 -14.03 1.20 2.92
C GLY A 14 -13.15 1.38 4.14
N GLY A 15 -13.54 0.80 5.29
CA GLY A 15 -12.71 0.85 6.48
C GLY A 15 -11.37 0.13 6.30
N CYS A 16 -11.38 -0.96 5.53
CA CYS A 16 -10.16 -1.67 5.21
C CYS A 16 -9.26 -0.81 4.31
N ALA A 17 -9.84 -0.13 3.34
CA ALA A 17 -9.09 0.77 2.47
C ALA A 17 -8.43 1.89 3.29
N ALA A 18 -9.13 2.44 4.27
CA ALA A 18 -8.56 3.46 5.14
C ALA A 18 -7.38 2.93 5.95
N LYS A 19 -7.46 1.69 6.45
CA LYS A 19 -6.35 1.07 7.17
C LYS A 19 -5.13 0.90 6.28
N VAL A 20 -5.32 0.43 5.07
CA VAL A 20 -4.24 0.27 4.09
C VAL A 20 -3.62 1.62 3.77
N SER A 21 -4.44 2.64 3.54
CA SER A 21 -3.95 3.99 3.26
C SER A 21 -3.09 4.50 4.41
N THR A 22 -3.55 4.33 5.64
CA THR A 22 -2.79 4.77 6.82
C THR A 22 -1.46 4.02 6.92
N ALA A 23 -1.48 2.70 6.70
CA ALA A 23 -0.27 1.90 6.76
C ALA A 23 0.75 2.35 5.72
N LEU A 24 0.30 2.61 4.49
CA LEU A 24 1.18 3.06 3.42
C LEU A 24 1.74 4.45 3.70
N LYS A 25 0.92 5.34 4.25
CA LYS A 25 1.38 6.69 4.59
C LYS A 25 2.45 6.70 5.68
N SER A 26 2.50 5.67 6.51
CA SER A 26 3.50 5.59 7.56
C SER A 26 4.87 5.18 7.04
N VAL A 27 4.97 4.73 5.80
CA VAL A 27 6.25 4.37 5.17
C VAL A 27 6.93 5.63 4.66
N PRO A 28 8.16 5.95 5.09
CA PRO A 28 8.85 7.14 4.63
C PRO A 28 9.08 7.12 3.11
N GLY A 29 8.93 8.27 2.49
CA GLY A 29 9.16 8.40 1.05
C GLY A 29 8.02 7.89 0.18
N THR A 30 6.87 7.62 0.76
CA THR A 30 5.71 7.08 0.06
C THR A 30 4.61 8.14 -0.07
N ASN A 31 4.02 8.21 -1.25
CA ASN A 31 2.87 9.05 -1.51
C ASN A 31 1.72 8.18 -2.01
N VAL A 32 0.64 8.10 -1.23
CA VAL A 32 -0.52 7.29 -1.59
C VAL A 32 -1.35 8.07 -2.59
N GLU A 33 -1.50 7.53 -3.79
CA GLU A 33 -2.26 8.20 -4.85
C GLU A 33 -3.71 7.77 -4.87
N GLU A 34 -3.97 6.45 -4.74
CA GLU A 34 -5.33 5.94 -4.77
C GLU A 34 -5.38 4.62 -4.03
N VAL A 35 -6.40 4.44 -3.21
CA VAL A 35 -6.67 3.18 -2.53
C VAL A 35 -8.14 2.82 -2.76
N THR A 36 -8.36 1.61 -3.29
CA THR A 36 -9.70 1.07 -3.50
C THR A 36 -9.78 -0.29 -2.83
N VAL A 37 -11.00 -0.84 -2.74
CA VAL A 37 -11.16 -2.18 -2.22
C VAL A 37 -10.46 -3.16 -3.17
N GLY A 38 -9.46 -3.84 -2.66
CA GLY A 38 -8.72 -4.84 -3.42
C GLY A 38 -7.46 -4.33 -4.11
N SER A 39 -7.23 -3.02 -4.16
CA SER A 39 -6.01 -2.50 -4.80
C SER A 39 -5.62 -1.15 -4.27
N ALA A 40 -4.36 -0.79 -4.50
CA ALA A 40 -3.84 0.51 -4.12
C ALA A 40 -2.79 0.94 -5.13
N ARG A 41 -2.77 2.23 -5.42
CA ARG A 41 -1.73 2.82 -6.26
C ARG A 41 -0.94 3.82 -5.44
N VAL A 42 0.35 3.59 -5.34
CA VAL A 42 1.26 4.40 -4.52
C VAL A 42 2.49 4.79 -5.32
N SER A 43 2.96 6.00 -5.08
CA SER A 43 4.26 6.44 -5.55
C SER A 43 5.24 6.36 -4.39
N PHE A 44 6.47 6.02 -4.67
CA PHE A 44 7.48 5.95 -3.62
C PHE A 44 8.86 6.37 -4.16
N ASP A 45 9.70 6.82 -3.23
CA ASP A 45 11.08 7.14 -3.55
C ASP A 45 11.92 5.87 -3.41
N PRO A 46 12.46 5.33 -4.51
CA PRO A 46 13.21 4.07 -4.47
C PRO A 46 14.47 4.15 -3.62
N GLN A 47 14.95 5.36 -3.30
CA GLN A 47 16.09 5.53 -2.41
C GLN A 47 15.70 5.44 -0.95
N LYS A 48 14.43 5.63 -0.61
CA LYS A 48 13.96 5.63 0.78
C LYS A 48 13.22 4.37 1.14
N THR A 49 12.55 3.75 0.18
CA THR A 49 11.76 2.55 0.41
C THR A 49 11.71 1.72 -0.87
N SER A 50 11.00 0.62 -0.82
CA SER A 50 10.86 -0.27 -1.97
C SER A 50 9.46 -0.88 -1.98
N THR A 51 9.11 -1.53 -3.08
CA THR A 51 7.83 -2.25 -3.18
C THR A 51 7.69 -3.27 -2.05
N ALA A 52 8.77 -3.97 -1.71
CA ALA A 52 8.75 -4.93 -0.60
C ALA A 52 8.41 -4.25 0.72
N GLY A 53 8.92 -3.03 0.95
CA GLY A 53 8.59 -2.27 2.15
C GLY A 53 7.12 -1.90 2.21
N LEU A 54 6.53 -1.52 1.07
CA LEU A 54 5.11 -1.21 0.99
C LEU A 54 4.25 -2.43 1.26
N ILE A 55 4.61 -3.57 0.68
CA ILE A 55 3.90 -4.82 0.89
C ILE A 55 3.97 -5.23 2.36
N SER A 56 5.13 -5.10 2.97
CA SER A 56 5.31 -5.40 4.39
C SER A 56 4.42 -4.51 5.26
N ALA A 57 4.32 -3.22 4.94
CA ALA A 57 3.48 -2.29 5.70
C ALA A 57 2.00 -2.71 5.64
N VAL A 58 1.52 -3.12 4.46
CA VAL A 58 0.15 -3.58 4.31
C VAL A 58 -0.06 -4.90 5.05
N ASN A 59 0.90 -5.81 4.98
CA ASN A 59 0.78 -7.10 5.67
C ASN A 59 0.68 -6.93 7.19
N LYS A 60 1.31 -5.89 7.73
CA LYS A 60 1.27 -5.63 9.18
C LYS A 60 -0.12 -5.31 9.69
N VAL A 61 -1.00 -4.79 8.86
CA VAL A 61 -2.38 -4.48 9.27
C VAL A 61 -3.35 -5.62 9.00
N GLY A 62 -2.84 -6.77 8.57
CA GLY A 62 -3.66 -7.97 8.44
C GLY A 62 -4.13 -8.29 7.04
N PHE A 63 -3.64 -7.58 6.03
CA PHE A 63 -3.99 -7.84 4.64
C PHE A 63 -2.83 -8.48 3.91
N LYS A 64 -3.13 -9.14 2.80
CA LYS A 64 -2.10 -9.73 1.96
C LYS A 64 -1.96 -8.92 0.68
N ALA A 65 -0.81 -8.29 0.51
CA ALA A 65 -0.53 -7.46 -0.66
C ALA A 65 0.50 -8.12 -1.55
N THR A 66 0.32 -7.94 -2.87
CA THR A 66 1.31 -8.34 -3.86
C THR A 66 1.44 -7.23 -4.88
N ALA A 67 2.60 -7.13 -5.52
CA ALA A 67 2.79 -6.18 -6.60
C ALA A 67 1.98 -6.63 -7.81
N ALA A 68 1.20 -5.72 -8.33
CA ALA A 68 0.36 -6.03 -9.50
C ALA A 68 1.10 -5.76 -10.79
#